data_927a0c34cfd4309484a57c0d9bd5426e
#
_entry.id   927a0c34cfd4309484a57c0d9bd5426e
#
_cell.length_a   1.000
_cell.length_b   1.000
_cell.length_c   1.000
_cell.angle_alpha   90.00
_cell.angle_beta   90.00
_cell.angle_gamma   90.00
#
_symmetry.space_group_name_H-M   'P 1'
#
loop_
_entity.id
_entity.type
_entity.pdbx_description
1 polymer ?
#
loop_
_entity_poly.entity_id
_entity_poly.type
_entity_poly.pdbx_seq_one_letter_code
_entity_poly.pdbx_strand_id
1 'polypeptide(L)'
;FYFDFNLQDFTLKINYSCSKNIGRCKITLLDALYKCILYSYETELLENGNHFFYSPTSCILASSKFLIFKIENQKNEIIFSKDFKISQNIDLILLDCFPDIVKYKNQNLYLPIVVQIFLFNIYEKFNLLIKKDDVVVDIGANFGIFSYFAFYKNPSKLYICEPNPNLFNVLENHFFNYKNIYLDNCAISKTNGYLDFAMVNAQLNNLDGQRNHLNFHSEMIEMFKPSEDLPPKIIKVKTKSFMEFVLSNQIHKIDFLKVDCEGGEYDIFIEDNASFLRERVNKIALEYHGPYHGIIKFLKENEFTVEHGDLNDTLGIIYAKNNSQKIK
;
A
#
# COMPACT_ATOMS: atom_id res chain seq x y z
N PHE A 1 -1.94 20.52 28.70
CA PHE A 1 -1.42 19.38 27.87
C PHE A 1 0.03 19.66 27.52
N TYR A 2 0.89 18.72 27.81
CA TYR A 2 2.26 18.68 27.35
C TYR A 2 2.39 17.57 26.33
N PHE A 3 3.05 17.82 25.20
CA PHE A 3 3.25 16.86 24.16
C PHE A 3 4.74 16.76 23.85
N ASP A 4 5.22 15.55 23.82
CA ASP A 4 6.55 15.22 23.35
C ASP A 4 6.44 14.27 22.16
N PHE A 5 7.19 14.58 21.10
CA PHE A 5 7.22 13.79 19.87
C PHE A 5 8.56 13.08 19.82
N ASN A 6 8.52 11.77 19.86
CA ASN A 6 9.69 10.95 19.65
C ASN A 6 9.48 10.03 18.46
N LEU A 7 10.33 10.16 17.45
CA LEU A 7 10.37 9.31 16.28
C LEU A 7 11.41 8.21 16.55
N GLN A 8 10.96 7.08 17.07
CA GLN A 8 11.75 5.87 17.13
C GLN A 8 10.96 4.76 16.41
N ASP A 9 11.66 3.96 15.62
CA ASP A 9 11.10 2.79 14.95
C ASP A 9 9.88 3.08 14.06
N PHE A 10 9.91 4.18 13.31
CA PHE A 10 8.80 4.62 12.45
C PHE A 10 7.48 4.83 13.19
N THR A 11 7.51 5.01 14.50
CA THR A 11 6.33 5.31 15.31
C THR A 11 6.42 6.70 15.90
N LEU A 12 5.33 7.45 15.85
CA LEU A 12 5.18 8.68 16.60
C LEU A 12 4.67 8.34 17.99
N LYS A 13 5.47 8.62 19.00
CA LYS A 13 5.05 8.58 20.40
C LYS A 13 4.56 9.97 20.77
N ILE A 14 3.28 10.08 21.10
CA ILE A 14 2.71 11.30 21.63
C ILE A 14 2.56 11.10 23.13
N ASN A 15 3.41 11.76 23.90
CA ASN A 15 3.27 11.82 25.33
C ASN A 15 2.40 13.03 25.68
N TYR A 16 1.40 12.84 26.50
CA TYR A 16 0.63 13.97 27.00
C TYR A 16 0.38 13.83 28.50
N SER A 17 0.23 14.95 29.16
CA SER A 17 -0.30 15.02 30.51
C SER A 17 -1.49 15.98 30.54
N CYS A 18 -2.54 15.64 31.25
CA CYS A 18 -3.68 16.51 31.47
C CYS A 18 -3.90 16.71 32.97
N SER A 19 -4.32 17.92 33.33
CA SER A 19 -4.57 18.33 34.74
C SER A 19 -5.97 18.02 35.21
N LYS A 20 -6.81 17.41 34.40
CA LYS A 20 -8.20 17.08 34.75
C LYS A 20 -8.58 15.74 34.09
N ASN A 21 -9.43 15.01 34.76
CA ASN A 21 -10.09 13.85 34.17
C ASN A 21 -11.04 14.34 33.04
N ILE A 22 -10.79 13.92 31.83
CA ILE A 22 -11.57 14.31 30.63
C ILE A 22 -12.63 13.25 30.32
N GLY A 23 -12.46 12.03 30.83
CA GLY A 23 -13.31 10.88 30.50
C GLY A 23 -13.10 10.40 29.06
N ARG A 24 -14.12 9.74 28.51
CA ARG A 24 -14.06 9.23 27.13
C ARG A 24 -13.96 10.35 26.11
N CYS A 25 -12.99 10.25 25.23
CA CYS A 25 -12.74 11.21 24.19
C CYS A 25 -12.22 10.52 22.92
N LYS A 26 -12.33 11.22 21.80
CA LYS A 26 -11.76 10.85 20.52
C LYS A 26 -10.54 11.72 20.27
N ILE A 27 -9.43 11.08 20.00
CA ILE A 27 -8.18 11.74 19.59
C ILE A 27 -8.05 11.60 18.09
N THR A 28 -7.82 12.70 17.41
CA THR A 28 -7.68 12.75 15.96
C THR A 28 -6.42 13.50 15.58
N LEU A 29 -5.64 12.92 14.68
CA LEU A 29 -4.52 13.54 14.04
C LEU A 29 -4.86 13.77 12.56
N LEU A 30 -4.72 14.99 12.08
CA LEU A 30 -5.08 15.43 10.73
C LEU A 30 -3.86 15.98 10.03
N ASP A 31 -3.77 15.76 8.73
CA ASP A 31 -2.91 16.57 7.88
C ASP A 31 -3.49 17.98 7.76
N ALA A 32 -2.66 19.02 8.01
CA ALA A 32 -3.15 20.39 8.05
C ALA A 32 -3.52 20.95 6.67
N LEU A 33 -2.88 20.44 5.59
CA LEU A 33 -3.15 20.88 4.22
C LEU A 33 -4.42 20.23 3.66
N TYR A 34 -4.48 18.90 3.72
CA TYR A 34 -5.58 18.16 3.10
C TYR A 34 -6.73 17.87 4.06
N LYS A 35 -6.60 18.22 5.34
CA LYS A 35 -7.60 17.95 6.39
C LYS A 35 -7.99 16.47 6.49
N CYS A 36 -7.21 15.58 5.91
CA CYS A 36 -7.46 14.14 6.01
C CYS A 36 -7.10 13.62 7.41
N ILE A 37 -7.90 12.69 7.89
CA ILE A 37 -7.64 12.03 9.17
C ILE A 37 -6.50 11.05 8.97
N LEU A 38 -5.37 11.32 9.59
CA LEU A 38 -4.22 10.43 9.60
C LEU A 38 -4.35 9.34 10.66
N TYR A 39 -4.94 9.68 11.79
CA TYR A 39 -5.15 8.76 12.90
C TYR A 39 -6.36 9.17 13.70
N SER A 40 -7.13 8.20 14.17
CA SER A 40 -8.24 8.43 15.09
C SER A 40 -8.35 7.29 16.07
N TYR A 41 -8.46 7.63 17.36
CA TYR A 41 -8.52 6.67 18.43
C TYR A 41 -9.47 7.17 19.54
N GLU A 42 -10.31 6.27 20.05
CA GLU A 42 -11.15 6.55 21.21
C GLU A 42 -10.49 5.99 22.47
N THR A 43 -10.38 6.83 23.47
CA THR A 43 -9.78 6.47 24.76
C THR A 43 -10.40 7.23 25.90
N GLU A 44 -10.09 6.82 27.13
CA GLU A 44 -10.44 7.54 28.33
C GLU A 44 -9.20 8.27 28.85
N LEU A 45 -9.29 9.60 28.95
CA LEU A 45 -8.23 10.43 29.48
C LEU A 45 -8.46 10.70 30.96
N LEU A 46 -7.58 10.13 31.78
CA LEU A 46 -7.60 10.27 33.23
C LEU A 46 -6.65 11.37 33.70
N GLU A 47 -6.99 12.00 34.81
CA GLU A 47 -6.11 12.95 35.52
C GLU A 47 -4.80 12.24 35.93
N ASN A 48 -3.66 12.92 35.67
CA ASN A 48 -2.32 12.42 35.98
C ASN A 48 -1.92 11.11 35.24
N GLY A 49 -2.56 10.78 34.09
CA GLY A 49 -2.19 9.67 33.24
C GLY A 49 -1.17 10.08 32.19
N ASN A 50 -0.08 9.34 32.06
CA ASN A 50 0.75 9.38 30.86
C ASN A 50 0.23 8.30 29.93
N HIS A 51 -0.27 8.71 28.76
CA HIS A 51 -0.68 7.77 27.72
C HIS A 51 0.29 7.88 26.54
N PHE A 52 0.70 6.73 26.05
CA PHE A 52 1.54 6.65 24.87
C PHE A 52 0.65 6.32 23.68
N PHE A 53 0.60 7.21 22.71
CA PHE A 53 -0.04 6.92 21.43
C PHE A 53 1.02 6.45 20.48
N TYR A 54 0.86 5.24 19.99
CA TYR A 54 1.62 4.75 18.85
C TYR A 54 0.82 5.12 17.61
N SER A 55 1.19 6.20 16.95
CA SER A 55 0.77 6.39 15.57
C SER A 55 1.80 5.68 14.71
N PRO A 56 1.38 4.75 13.84
CA PRO A 56 2.28 4.29 12.80
C PRO A 56 2.75 5.52 12.01
N THR A 57 3.82 5.41 11.29
CA THR A 57 4.57 6.34 10.43
C THR A 57 3.80 7.50 9.76
N SER A 58 2.53 7.59 10.00
CA SER A 58 1.52 8.47 9.43
C SER A 58 1.84 9.94 9.48
N CYS A 59 2.34 10.40 10.60
CA CYS A 59 2.71 11.81 10.76
C CYS A 59 3.96 12.18 10.00
N ILE A 60 4.79 11.19 9.70
CA ILE A 60 6.01 11.35 8.88
C ILE A 60 5.62 11.64 7.43
N LEU A 61 4.47 11.15 7.02
CA LEU A 61 3.97 11.17 5.66
C LEU A 61 2.96 12.30 5.42
N ALA A 62 2.76 13.16 6.40
CA ALA A 62 1.90 14.32 6.21
C ALA A 62 2.45 15.20 5.09
N SER A 63 1.66 15.39 4.08
CA SER A 63 2.01 16.13 2.87
C SER A 63 2.36 17.59 3.14
N SER A 64 1.74 18.17 4.17
CA SER A 64 1.95 19.57 4.54
C SER A 64 3.09 19.82 5.51
N LYS A 65 3.69 18.77 6.07
CA LYS A 65 4.61 18.89 7.23
C LYS A 65 4.00 19.61 8.45
N PHE A 66 2.70 19.82 8.42
CA PHE A 66 1.94 20.38 9.53
C PHE A 66 0.81 19.44 9.89
N LEU A 67 0.69 19.13 11.15
CA LEU A 67 -0.35 18.27 11.69
C LEU A 67 -1.27 19.07 12.60
N ILE A 68 -2.53 18.70 12.61
CA ILE A 68 -3.50 19.20 13.57
C ILE A 68 -3.87 18.06 14.50
N PHE A 69 -3.57 18.21 15.77
CA PHE A 69 -4.00 17.29 16.81
C PHE A 69 -5.26 17.82 17.45
N LYS A 70 -6.29 16.96 17.56
CA LYS A 70 -7.57 17.30 18.18
C LYS A 70 -7.97 16.28 19.22
N ILE A 71 -8.58 16.77 20.28
CA ILE A 71 -9.30 15.93 21.25
C ILE A 71 -10.75 16.41 21.25
N GLU A 72 -11.67 15.48 21.01
CA GLU A 72 -13.11 15.72 20.97
C GLU A 72 -13.79 14.90 22.08
N ASN A 73 -14.76 15.49 22.78
CA ASN A 73 -15.56 14.76 23.75
C ASN A 73 -16.62 13.86 23.05
N GLN A 74 -17.40 13.12 23.85
CA GLN A 74 -18.48 12.26 23.33
C GLN A 74 -19.58 13.00 22.56
N LYS A 75 -19.64 14.33 22.66
CA LYS A 75 -20.58 15.17 21.90
C LYS A 75 -19.96 15.74 20.64
N ASN A 76 -18.75 15.28 20.27
CA ASN A 76 -17.93 15.82 19.15
C ASN A 76 -17.54 17.30 19.33
N GLU A 77 -17.54 17.81 20.56
CA GLU A 77 -17.03 19.14 20.85
C GLU A 77 -15.52 19.07 21.02
N ILE A 78 -14.80 19.99 20.34
CA ILE A 78 -13.33 20.07 20.42
C ILE A 78 -12.96 20.59 21.81
N ILE A 79 -12.35 19.75 22.63
CA ILE A 79 -11.83 20.13 23.95
C ILE A 79 -10.42 20.72 23.81
N PHE A 80 -9.67 20.23 22.82
CA PHE A 80 -8.30 20.66 22.58
C PHE A 80 -7.98 20.54 21.11
N SER A 81 -7.26 21.54 20.58
CA SER A 81 -6.68 21.49 19.24
C SER A 81 -5.34 22.21 19.25
N LYS A 82 -4.35 21.63 18.60
CA LYS A 82 -3.02 22.23 18.45
C LYS A 82 -2.41 21.83 17.12
N ASP A 83 -1.83 22.82 16.45
CA ASP A 83 -1.07 22.62 15.23
C ASP A 83 0.39 22.32 15.57
N PHE A 84 0.97 21.37 14.85
CA PHE A 84 2.37 20.99 15.00
C PHE A 84 3.07 21.09 13.65
N LYS A 85 4.27 21.61 13.68
CA LYS A 85 5.19 21.46 12.56
C LYS A 85 6.02 20.20 12.81
N ILE A 86 5.99 19.28 11.86
CA ILE A 86 6.87 18.12 11.88
C ILE A 86 8.27 18.64 11.53
N SER A 87 9.24 18.36 12.39
CA SER A 87 10.62 18.84 12.18
C SER A 87 11.29 18.14 10.99
N GLN A 88 12.35 18.76 10.46
CA GLN A 88 13.06 18.38 9.24
C GLN A 88 13.59 16.93 9.17
N ASN A 89 13.55 16.16 10.26
CA ASN A 89 14.00 14.76 10.28
C ASN A 89 13.15 13.81 9.40
N ILE A 90 11.97 14.23 8.95
CA ILE A 90 11.12 13.47 8.05
C ILE A 90 11.72 13.32 6.67
N ASP A 91 12.32 14.39 6.15
CA ASP A 91 12.99 14.33 4.86
C ASP A 91 14.16 13.32 4.89
N LEU A 92 14.80 13.15 6.06
CA LEU A 92 15.86 12.15 6.24
C LEU A 92 15.30 10.73 6.25
N ILE A 93 14.16 10.48 6.90
CA ILE A 93 13.54 9.14 6.93
C ILE A 93 12.99 8.77 5.57
N LEU A 94 12.34 9.71 4.87
CA LEU A 94 11.93 9.49 3.49
C LEU A 94 13.14 9.31 2.56
N LEU A 95 14.24 10.03 2.78
CA LEU A 95 15.49 9.88 2.05
C LEU A 95 16.15 8.53 2.30
N ASP A 96 16.13 8.02 3.54
CA ASP A 96 16.69 6.73 3.88
C ASP A 96 15.85 5.56 3.35
N CYS A 97 14.51 5.67 3.45
CA CYS A 97 13.60 4.63 3.01
C CYS A 97 13.30 4.69 1.50
N PHE A 98 13.25 5.90 0.93
CA PHE A 98 12.84 6.15 -0.45
C PHE A 98 13.72 7.21 -1.11
N PRO A 99 15.06 7.01 -1.20
CA PRO A 99 16.00 8.03 -1.66
C PRO A 99 15.69 8.54 -3.07
N ASP A 100 15.11 7.70 -3.92
CA ASP A 100 14.78 8.07 -5.29
C ASP A 100 13.42 8.75 -5.40
N ILE A 101 12.47 8.46 -4.52
CA ILE A 101 11.18 9.19 -4.45
C ILE A 101 11.44 10.66 -4.14
N VAL A 102 12.39 10.95 -3.25
CA VAL A 102 12.74 12.33 -2.89
C VAL A 102 13.48 13.05 -4.03
N LYS A 103 14.25 12.34 -4.84
CA LYS A 103 14.95 12.89 -6.02
C LYS A 103 14.00 13.22 -7.17
N TYR A 104 12.88 12.53 -7.30
CA TYR A 104 11.89 12.85 -8.33
C TYR A 104 11.12 14.11 -7.92
N LYS A 105 11.18 15.14 -8.77
CA LYS A 105 10.58 16.48 -8.52
C LYS A 105 9.07 16.47 -8.23
N ASN A 106 8.40 15.34 -8.40
CA ASN A 106 6.96 15.16 -8.19
C ASN A 106 6.66 14.37 -6.91
N GLN A 107 7.24 14.78 -5.78
CA GLN A 107 6.96 14.19 -4.45
C GLN A 107 5.45 14.06 -4.15
N ASN A 108 4.63 14.95 -4.73
CA ASN A 108 3.18 14.97 -4.52
C ASN A 108 2.46 13.73 -5.09
N LEU A 109 3.05 13.00 -6.05
CA LEU A 109 2.42 11.82 -6.66
C LEU A 109 2.54 10.56 -5.79
N TYR A 110 3.65 10.42 -5.08
CA TYR A 110 3.94 9.19 -4.30
C TYR A 110 3.47 9.28 -2.87
N LEU A 111 3.40 10.49 -2.35
CA LEU A 111 2.98 10.68 -0.96
C LEU A 111 1.60 10.08 -0.66
N PRO A 112 0.57 10.21 -1.51
CA PRO A 112 -0.69 9.53 -1.29
C PRO A 112 -0.58 8.00 -1.23
N ILE A 113 0.24 7.40 -2.09
CA ILE A 113 0.45 5.95 -2.12
C ILE A 113 1.18 5.49 -0.85
N VAL A 114 2.19 6.23 -0.42
CA VAL A 114 2.89 5.97 0.85
C VAL A 114 1.91 6.08 2.03
N VAL A 115 1.06 7.11 2.05
CA VAL A 115 0.02 7.30 3.06
C VAL A 115 -0.96 6.11 3.06
N GLN A 116 -1.45 5.69 1.90
CA GLN A 116 -2.36 4.57 1.79
C GLN A 116 -1.75 3.27 2.32
N ILE A 117 -0.50 2.96 1.92
CA ILE A 117 0.15 1.69 2.26
C ILE A 117 0.64 1.69 3.71
N PHE A 118 1.43 2.69 4.11
CA PHE A 118 2.08 2.68 5.43
C PHE A 118 1.16 3.14 6.56
N LEU A 119 0.19 3.99 6.24
CA LEU A 119 -0.67 4.65 7.20
C LEU A 119 -2.02 3.97 7.30
N PHE A 120 -2.68 3.84 6.17
CA PHE A 120 -3.99 3.21 6.17
C PHE A 120 -3.90 1.70 6.06
N ASN A 121 -2.69 1.14 5.87
CA ASN A 121 -2.45 -0.30 5.71
C ASN A 121 -3.46 -0.92 4.73
N ILE A 122 -3.63 -0.27 3.57
CA ILE A 122 -4.73 -0.64 2.66
C ILE A 122 -4.67 -2.11 2.23
N TYR A 123 -3.47 -2.71 2.19
CA TYR A 123 -3.30 -4.11 1.85
C TYR A 123 -3.35 -5.06 3.07
N GLU A 124 -3.30 -4.53 4.31
CA GLU A 124 -3.39 -5.33 5.54
C GLU A 124 -4.71 -5.10 6.29
N LYS A 125 -5.86 -5.34 5.65
CA LYS A 125 -7.18 -5.26 6.30
C LYS A 125 -7.69 -6.64 6.70
N PHE A 126 -8.74 -6.69 7.49
CA PHE A 126 -9.45 -7.93 7.89
C PHE A 126 -8.51 -9.01 8.47
N ASN A 127 -7.49 -8.59 9.23
CA ASN A 127 -6.46 -9.46 9.81
C ASN A 127 -5.59 -10.21 8.78
N LEU A 128 -5.52 -9.73 7.55
CA LEU A 128 -4.56 -10.20 6.56
C LEU A 128 -3.21 -9.49 6.79
N LEU A 129 -2.44 -9.94 7.76
CA LEU A 129 -1.18 -9.31 8.12
C LEU A 129 0.00 -10.05 7.49
N ILE A 130 0.98 -9.31 6.99
CA ILE A 130 2.31 -9.86 6.68
C ILE A 130 3.03 -10.13 8.00
N LYS A 131 3.52 -11.34 8.18
CA LYS A 131 4.24 -11.75 9.36
C LYS A 131 5.73 -11.89 9.06
N LYS A 132 6.53 -11.81 10.11
CA LYS A 132 7.94 -12.20 10.02
C LYS A 132 8.06 -13.61 9.42
N ASP A 133 9.05 -13.79 8.57
CA ASP A 133 9.36 -15.04 7.85
C ASP A 133 8.31 -15.48 6.81
N ASP A 134 7.28 -14.67 6.52
CA ASP A 134 6.37 -14.92 5.40
C ASP A 134 7.12 -14.87 4.05
N VAL A 135 6.65 -15.64 3.09
CA VAL A 135 7.00 -15.48 1.68
C VAL A 135 6.00 -14.51 1.06
N VAL A 136 6.49 -13.36 0.63
CA VAL A 136 5.66 -12.27 0.08
C VAL A 136 5.90 -12.13 -1.41
N VAL A 137 4.84 -11.92 -2.16
CA VAL A 137 4.89 -11.62 -3.61
C VAL A 137 4.17 -10.30 -3.86
N ASP A 138 4.83 -9.39 -4.57
CA ASP A 138 4.31 -8.08 -4.99
C ASP A 138 4.23 -8.04 -6.53
N ILE A 139 3.04 -8.15 -7.09
CA ILE A 139 2.78 -8.05 -8.53
C ILE A 139 2.28 -6.64 -8.84
N GLY A 140 3.01 -5.95 -9.74
CA GLY A 140 2.79 -4.54 -10.03
C GLY A 140 3.38 -3.65 -8.94
N ALA A 141 4.69 -3.80 -8.72
CA ALA A 141 5.36 -3.13 -7.61
C ALA A 141 5.48 -1.62 -7.77
N ASN A 142 5.43 -1.13 -9.02
CA ASN A 142 5.63 0.28 -9.31
C ASN A 142 6.98 0.77 -8.73
N PHE A 143 7.00 1.83 -7.92
CA PHE A 143 8.21 2.30 -7.22
C PHE A 143 8.64 1.44 -6.03
N GLY A 144 7.91 0.36 -5.73
CA GLY A 144 8.23 -0.55 -4.64
C GLY A 144 7.77 -0.06 -3.26
N ILE A 145 6.79 0.83 -3.19
CA ILE A 145 6.31 1.35 -1.89
C ILE A 145 5.75 0.21 -1.04
N PHE A 146 4.92 -0.68 -1.64
CA PHE A 146 4.47 -1.88 -0.93
C PHE A 146 5.63 -2.86 -0.67
N SER A 147 6.55 -3.02 -1.61
CA SER A 147 7.73 -3.87 -1.41
C SER A 147 8.57 -3.44 -0.21
N TYR A 148 8.76 -2.11 0.00
CA TYR A 148 9.39 -1.58 1.20
C TYR A 148 8.58 -1.87 2.47
N PHE A 149 7.28 -1.65 2.41
CA PHE A 149 6.39 -1.96 3.52
C PHE A 149 6.52 -3.43 3.93
N ALA A 150 6.48 -4.34 2.95
CA ALA A 150 6.67 -5.77 3.18
C ALA A 150 8.08 -6.09 3.71
N PHE A 151 9.12 -5.46 3.18
CA PHE A 151 10.49 -5.64 3.63
C PHE A 151 10.67 -5.35 5.12
N TYR A 152 10.05 -4.28 5.64
CA TYR A 152 10.10 -3.96 7.07
C TYR A 152 9.39 -4.98 7.97
N LYS A 153 8.54 -5.83 7.42
CA LYS A 153 7.93 -6.96 8.17
C LYS A 153 8.89 -8.14 8.30
N ASN A 154 10.12 -8.06 7.77
CA ASN A 154 11.13 -9.12 7.78
C ASN A 154 10.64 -10.43 7.15
N PRO A 155 10.22 -10.43 5.88
CA PRO A 155 9.84 -11.63 5.17
C PRO A 155 11.04 -12.56 4.98
N SER A 156 10.79 -13.87 4.91
CA SER A 156 11.85 -14.84 4.56
C SER A 156 12.28 -14.67 3.10
N LYS A 157 11.32 -14.37 2.23
CA LYS A 157 11.54 -14.04 0.82
C LYS A 157 10.53 -13.00 0.35
N LEU A 158 11.00 -12.09 -0.50
CA LEU A 158 10.15 -11.10 -1.17
C LEU A 158 10.40 -11.18 -2.68
N TYR A 159 9.36 -11.51 -3.43
CA TYR A 159 9.39 -11.54 -4.89
C TYR A 159 8.67 -10.32 -5.44
N ILE A 160 9.30 -9.59 -6.32
CA ILE A 160 8.83 -8.30 -6.82
C ILE A 160 8.78 -8.35 -8.34
N CYS A 161 7.61 -8.06 -8.90
CA CYS A 161 7.36 -8.06 -10.33
C CYS A 161 6.93 -6.66 -10.80
N GLU A 162 7.69 -6.07 -11.73
CA GLU A 162 7.41 -4.74 -12.31
C GLU A 162 7.79 -4.70 -13.79
N PRO A 163 6.83 -4.45 -14.71
CA PRO A 163 7.10 -4.45 -16.14
C PRO A 163 7.84 -3.21 -16.66
N ASN A 164 7.64 -2.03 -16.04
CA ASN A 164 8.27 -0.79 -16.51
C ASN A 164 9.77 -0.81 -16.22
N PRO A 165 10.64 -0.80 -17.25
CA PRO A 165 12.09 -0.91 -17.05
C PRO A 165 12.67 0.26 -16.25
N ASN A 166 12.07 1.45 -16.31
CA ASN A 166 12.56 2.59 -15.53
C ASN A 166 12.27 2.41 -14.04
N LEU A 167 11.08 1.92 -13.68
CA LEU A 167 10.71 1.62 -12.32
C LEU A 167 11.46 0.39 -11.80
N PHE A 168 11.63 -0.61 -12.67
CA PHE A 168 12.42 -1.79 -12.34
C PHE A 168 13.88 -1.43 -11.99
N ASN A 169 14.51 -0.54 -12.73
CA ASN A 169 15.86 -0.04 -12.39
C ASN A 169 15.91 0.64 -11.00
N VAL A 170 14.83 1.33 -10.62
CA VAL A 170 14.72 1.90 -9.25
C VAL A 170 14.71 0.78 -8.22
N LEU A 171 13.88 -0.25 -8.44
CA LEU A 171 13.80 -1.42 -7.55
C LEU A 171 15.13 -2.16 -7.46
N GLU A 172 15.82 -2.37 -8.59
CA GLU A 172 17.16 -2.98 -8.60
C GLU A 172 18.14 -2.19 -7.73
N ASN A 173 18.21 -0.88 -7.90
CA ASN A 173 19.11 -0.02 -7.11
C ASN A 173 18.81 -0.09 -5.62
N HIS A 174 17.54 -0.23 -5.25
CA HIS A 174 17.15 -0.29 -3.85
C HIS A 174 17.43 -1.65 -3.20
N PHE A 175 17.15 -2.73 -3.93
CA PHE A 175 17.09 -4.06 -3.35
C PHE A 175 18.28 -4.97 -3.72
N PHE A 176 19.25 -4.53 -4.54
CA PHE A 176 20.34 -5.36 -5.06
C PHE A 176 21.21 -6.02 -3.97
N ASN A 177 21.32 -5.42 -2.79
CA ASN A 177 22.12 -5.94 -1.68
C ASN A 177 21.41 -7.01 -0.82
N TYR A 178 20.11 -7.22 -1.03
CA TYR A 178 19.31 -8.09 -0.18
C TYR A 178 19.12 -9.48 -0.81
N LYS A 179 19.76 -10.49 -0.23
CA LYS A 179 19.77 -11.86 -0.78
C LYS A 179 18.43 -12.58 -0.76
N ASN A 180 17.48 -12.11 0.03
CA ASN A 180 16.13 -12.67 0.14
C ASN A 180 15.08 -11.90 -0.70
N ILE A 181 15.55 -10.97 -1.54
CA ILE A 181 14.67 -10.22 -2.45
C ILE A 181 14.98 -10.62 -3.89
N TYR A 182 13.94 -10.93 -4.64
CA TYR A 182 13.99 -11.43 -6.01
C TYR A 182 13.19 -10.50 -6.91
N LEU A 183 13.84 -9.96 -7.93
CA LEU A 183 13.25 -8.99 -8.86
C LEU A 183 13.03 -9.64 -10.23
N ASP A 184 11.86 -9.40 -10.82
CA ASP A 184 11.52 -9.89 -12.16
C ASP A 184 10.92 -8.75 -13.00
N ASN A 185 11.62 -8.35 -14.07
CA ASN A 185 11.13 -7.31 -14.98
C ASN A 185 10.17 -7.90 -16.00
N CYS A 186 8.93 -8.11 -15.59
CA CYS A 186 7.87 -8.61 -16.44
C CYS A 186 6.49 -8.12 -16.02
N ALA A 187 5.53 -8.16 -16.91
CA ALA A 187 4.11 -8.09 -16.60
C ALA A 187 3.55 -9.50 -16.42
N ILE A 188 2.62 -9.67 -15.50
CA ILE A 188 1.83 -10.90 -15.44
C ILE A 188 0.68 -10.77 -16.44
N SER A 189 0.55 -11.78 -17.29
CA SER A 189 -0.45 -11.83 -18.34
C SER A 189 -0.87 -13.29 -18.60
N LYS A 190 -1.86 -13.49 -19.42
CA LYS A 190 -2.34 -14.83 -19.80
C LYS A 190 -1.26 -15.70 -20.45
N THR A 191 -0.34 -15.10 -21.19
CA THR A 191 0.66 -15.80 -21.99
C THR A 191 2.06 -15.24 -21.81
N ASN A 192 3.05 -16.11 -21.98
CA ASN A 192 4.45 -15.71 -22.06
C ASN A 192 4.75 -15.00 -23.37
N GLY A 193 5.58 -13.97 -23.35
CA GLY A 193 5.96 -13.24 -24.58
C GLY A 193 6.23 -11.77 -24.34
N TYR A 194 5.62 -10.92 -25.14
CA TYR A 194 5.73 -9.47 -25.05
C TYR A 194 4.37 -8.84 -25.33
N LEU A 195 4.07 -7.77 -24.61
CA LEU A 195 2.89 -6.93 -24.81
C LEU A 195 3.30 -5.46 -25.00
N ASP A 196 2.44 -4.73 -25.70
CA ASP A 196 2.54 -3.29 -25.76
C ASP A 196 2.03 -2.71 -24.43
N PHE A 197 2.86 -1.89 -23.81
CA PHE A 197 2.64 -1.32 -22.50
C PHE A 197 2.63 0.19 -22.60
N ALA A 198 1.54 0.80 -22.20
CA ALA A 198 1.38 2.24 -22.24
C ALA A 198 1.96 2.88 -20.98
N MET A 199 3.03 3.63 -21.12
CA MET A 199 3.52 4.49 -20.06
C MET A 199 2.83 5.86 -20.16
N VAL A 200 1.91 6.13 -19.27
CA VAL A 200 1.27 7.44 -19.16
C VAL A 200 2.12 8.30 -18.24
N ASN A 201 2.82 9.31 -18.83
CA ASN A 201 3.75 10.18 -18.10
C ASN A 201 4.62 9.38 -17.12
N ALA A 202 5.82 9.05 -17.37
CA ALA A 202 6.84 8.39 -16.51
C ALA A 202 6.40 7.73 -15.18
N GLN A 203 5.14 7.81 -14.81
CA GLN A 203 4.59 7.59 -13.46
C GLN A 203 3.30 6.75 -13.40
N LEU A 204 2.52 6.66 -14.48
CA LEU A 204 1.30 5.85 -14.54
C LEU A 204 1.43 4.85 -15.68
N ASN A 205 1.23 3.58 -15.40
CA ASN A 205 1.47 2.50 -16.33
C ASN A 205 0.20 1.67 -16.52
N ASN A 206 -0.18 1.37 -17.75
CA ASN A 206 -1.30 0.49 -18.08
C ASN A 206 -0.88 -0.58 -19.07
N LEU A 207 -1.34 -1.83 -18.87
CA LEU A 207 -1.09 -2.95 -19.77
C LEU A 207 -1.82 -2.85 -21.10
N ASP A 208 -2.89 -2.07 -21.14
CA ASP A 208 -3.74 -1.98 -22.30
C ASP A 208 -3.98 -0.49 -22.59
N GLY A 209 -3.24 0.11 -23.49
CA GLY A 209 -3.22 1.53 -23.81
C GLY A 209 -4.57 2.25 -24.02
N GLN A 210 -5.70 1.60 -23.73
CA GLN A 210 -7.05 2.13 -23.82
C GLN A 210 -7.73 2.37 -22.48
N ARG A 211 -7.14 1.91 -21.36
CA ARG A 211 -7.77 2.09 -20.03
C ARG A 211 -7.15 3.26 -19.29
N ASN A 212 -7.74 4.44 -19.48
CA ASN A 212 -7.58 5.54 -18.54
C ASN A 212 -8.30 5.19 -17.25
N HIS A 213 -7.69 4.42 -16.36
CA HIS A 213 -8.24 4.16 -15.03
C HIS A 213 -7.82 5.27 -14.06
N LEU A 214 -8.25 6.48 -14.36
CA LEU A 214 -8.19 7.62 -13.47
C LEU A 214 -9.52 7.81 -12.75
N ASN A 215 -9.97 6.80 -12.03
CA ASN A 215 -11.05 6.96 -11.06
C ASN A 215 -10.57 6.69 -9.63
N PHE A 216 -9.37 7.13 -9.29
CA PHE A 216 -9.08 7.48 -7.92
C PHE A 216 -10.04 8.60 -7.50
N HIS A 217 -10.63 8.50 -6.31
CA HIS A 217 -11.59 9.46 -5.77
C HIS A 217 -11.50 10.84 -6.41
N SER A 218 -12.60 11.36 -6.89
CA SER A 218 -12.68 12.56 -7.73
C SER A 218 -11.89 13.77 -7.22
N GLU A 219 -11.60 13.85 -5.94
CA GLU A 219 -10.78 14.87 -5.30
C GLU A 219 -9.26 14.68 -5.50
N MET A 220 -8.80 13.43 -5.69
CA MET A 220 -7.39 13.17 -6.03
C MET A 220 -7.13 13.31 -7.53
N ILE A 221 -8.12 13.09 -8.37
CA ILE A 221 -8.01 13.27 -9.83
C ILE A 221 -7.70 14.72 -10.20
N GLU A 222 -8.24 15.70 -9.49
CA GLU A 222 -7.92 17.11 -9.75
C GLU A 222 -6.47 17.45 -9.45
N MET A 223 -5.82 16.74 -8.53
CA MET A 223 -4.39 16.92 -8.24
C MET A 223 -3.46 16.25 -9.25
N PHE A 224 -3.95 15.24 -9.97
CA PHE A 224 -3.15 14.43 -10.89
C PHE A 224 -3.56 14.58 -12.36
N LYS A 225 -4.19 15.69 -12.74
CA LYS A 225 -4.45 15.94 -14.18
C LYS A 225 -3.13 15.79 -14.93
N PRO A 226 -2.98 14.76 -15.80
CA PRO A 226 -1.88 14.74 -16.75
C PRO A 226 -1.94 16.05 -17.52
N SER A 227 -0.80 16.67 -17.80
CA SER A 227 -0.77 17.72 -18.81
C SER A 227 -1.35 17.10 -20.07
N GLU A 228 -2.44 17.64 -20.59
CA GLU A 228 -3.25 17.08 -21.68
C GLU A 228 -2.48 16.89 -23.00
N ASP A 229 -1.18 17.17 -23.03
CA ASP A 229 -0.42 17.41 -24.26
C ASP A 229 0.55 16.30 -24.72
N LEU A 230 0.73 15.21 -23.95
CA LEU A 230 1.65 14.15 -24.38
C LEU A 230 0.95 12.80 -24.47
N PRO A 231 0.92 12.19 -25.70
CA PRO A 231 0.40 10.84 -25.86
C PRO A 231 1.22 9.84 -25.03
N PRO A 232 0.60 8.75 -24.55
CA PRO A 232 1.31 7.72 -23.81
C PRO A 232 2.44 7.15 -24.66
N LYS A 233 3.59 6.95 -24.04
CA LYS A 233 4.70 6.25 -24.68
C LYS A 233 4.44 4.76 -24.63
N ILE A 234 4.27 4.13 -25.80
CA ILE A 234 4.13 2.67 -25.90
C ILE A 234 5.52 2.03 -25.94
N ILE A 235 5.73 1.05 -25.07
CA ILE A 235 6.93 0.21 -25.05
C ILE A 235 6.53 -1.27 -25.08
N LYS A 236 7.42 -2.13 -25.52
CA LYS A 236 7.24 -3.59 -25.39
C LYS A 236 7.83 -4.05 -24.06
N VAL A 237 7.00 -4.72 -23.26
CA VAL A 237 7.43 -5.35 -22.00
C VAL A 237 7.33 -6.86 -22.11
N LYS A 238 8.22 -7.54 -21.41
CA LYS A 238 8.17 -9.00 -21.30
C LYS A 238 6.95 -9.40 -20.47
N THR A 239 6.29 -10.48 -20.89
CA THR A 239 5.18 -11.07 -20.12
C THR A 239 5.51 -12.48 -19.69
N LYS A 240 4.97 -12.86 -18.53
CA LYS A 240 4.93 -14.23 -18.02
C LYS A 240 3.50 -14.55 -17.61
N SER A 241 3.07 -15.81 -17.81
CA SER A 241 1.90 -16.29 -17.09
C SER A 241 2.20 -16.34 -15.59
N PHE A 242 1.18 -16.31 -14.76
CA PHE A 242 1.38 -16.40 -13.30
C PHE A 242 2.16 -17.68 -12.93
N MET A 243 1.83 -18.80 -13.56
CA MET A 243 2.56 -20.06 -13.30
C MET A 243 4.00 -20.02 -13.82
N GLU A 244 4.29 -19.38 -14.95
CA GLU A 244 5.67 -19.20 -15.41
C GLU A 244 6.46 -18.32 -14.44
N PHE A 245 5.85 -17.26 -13.92
CA PHE A 245 6.48 -16.43 -12.89
C PHE A 245 6.79 -17.24 -11.63
N VAL A 246 5.84 -18.03 -11.16
CA VAL A 246 6.01 -18.92 -9.99
C VAL A 246 7.13 -19.93 -10.22
N LEU A 247 7.12 -20.62 -11.35
CA LEU A 247 8.09 -21.66 -11.67
C LEU A 247 9.49 -21.13 -11.88
N SER A 248 9.63 -20.07 -12.69
CA SER A 248 10.94 -19.47 -12.98
C SER A 248 11.62 -18.85 -11.76
N ASN A 249 10.84 -18.40 -10.78
CA ASN A 249 11.33 -17.88 -9.50
C ASN A 249 11.40 -18.95 -8.40
N GLN A 250 11.08 -20.22 -8.69
CA GLN A 250 11.08 -21.35 -7.73
C GLN A 250 10.23 -21.04 -6.47
N ILE A 251 9.05 -20.45 -6.67
CA ILE A 251 8.13 -20.10 -5.60
C ILE A 251 7.32 -21.35 -5.23
N HIS A 252 7.55 -21.92 -4.06
CA HIS A 252 6.86 -23.13 -3.60
C HIS A 252 5.59 -22.83 -2.81
N LYS A 253 5.53 -21.67 -2.16
CA LYS A 253 4.38 -21.15 -1.43
C LYS A 253 4.38 -19.64 -1.42
N ILE A 254 3.23 -19.05 -1.17
CA ILE A 254 3.05 -17.60 -0.99
C ILE A 254 2.23 -17.39 0.28
N ASP A 255 2.83 -16.78 1.29
CA ASP A 255 2.11 -16.46 2.53
C ASP A 255 1.29 -15.17 2.39
N PHE A 256 1.77 -14.23 1.56
CA PHE A 256 1.03 -13.03 1.21
C PHE A 256 1.27 -12.64 -0.26
N LEU A 257 0.20 -12.58 -1.03
CA LEU A 257 0.18 -12.14 -2.43
C LEU A 257 -0.50 -10.76 -2.52
N LYS A 258 0.25 -9.74 -2.91
CA LYS A 258 -0.32 -8.46 -3.35
C LYS A 258 -0.40 -8.46 -4.87
N VAL A 259 -1.54 -8.05 -5.39
CA VAL A 259 -1.79 -7.89 -6.82
C VAL A 259 -2.37 -6.50 -7.05
N ASP A 260 -1.71 -5.74 -7.90
CA ASP A 260 -2.14 -4.42 -8.33
C ASP A 260 -1.37 -4.10 -9.63
N CYS A 261 -1.92 -4.55 -10.74
CA CYS A 261 -1.21 -4.59 -12.02
C CYS A 261 -2.02 -4.02 -13.19
N GLU A 262 -2.95 -3.11 -12.85
CA GLU A 262 -3.61 -2.22 -13.81
C GLU A 262 -4.30 -2.96 -14.98
N GLY A 263 -5.02 -4.04 -14.66
CA GLY A 263 -5.81 -4.84 -15.60
C GLY A 263 -5.27 -6.25 -15.87
N GLY A 264 -4.08 -6.60 -15.38
CA GLY A 264 -3.53 -7.96 -15.45
C GLY A 264 -4.07 -8.93 -14.39
N GLU A 265 -4.86 -8.42 -13.42
CA GLU A 265 -5.43 -9.20 -12.31
C GLU A 265 -6.27 -10.37 -12.82
N TYR A 266 -7.01 -10.16 -13.89
CA TYR A 266 -7.93 -11.14 -14.47
C TYR A 266 -7.21 -12.35 -15.07
N ASP A 267 -5.93 -12.21 -15.42
CA ASP A 267 -5.10 -13.29 -15.95
C ASP A 267 -4.48 -14.16 -14.84
N ILE A 268 -4.58 -13.72 -13.58
CA ILE A 268 -4.10 -14.47 -12.40
C ILE A 268 -5.19 -15.38 -11.85
N PHE A 269 -6.42 -14.88 -11.73
CA PHE A 269 -7.54 -15.59 -11.11
C PHE A 269 -8.35 -16.38 -12.14
N ILE A 270 -7.69 -17.37 -12.77
CA ILE A 270 -8.23 -18.26 -13.79
C ILE A 270 -8.03 -19.72 -13.38
N GLU A 271 -8.78 -20.63 -14.02
CA GLU A 271 -8.78 -22.06 -13.69
C GLU A 271 -7.39 -22.70 -13.76
N ASP A 272 -6.57 -22.31 -14.72
CA ASP A 272 -5.21 -22.84 -14.89
C ASP A 272 -4.31 -22.59 -13.67
N ASN A 273 -4.61 -21.58 -12.87
CA ASN A 273 -3.87 -21.22 -11.66
C ASN A 273 -4.56 -21.70 -10.36
N ALA A 274 -5.77 -22.25 -10.45
CA ALA A 274 -6.62 -22.55 -9.31
C ALA A 274 -5.97 -23.51 -8.30
N SER A 275 -5.32 -24.56 -8.78
CA SER A 275 -4.66 -25.55 -7.92
C SER A 275 -3.53 -24.92 -7.10
N PHE A 276 -2.66 -24.14 -7.73
CA PHE A 276 -1.57 -23.45 -7.01
C PHE A 276 -2.12 -22.42 -6.03
N LEU A 277 -3.09 -21.62 -6.43
CA LEU A 277 -3.68 -20.60 -5.57
C LEU A 277 -4.29 -21.27 -4.33
N ARG A 278 -5.11 -22.28 -4.50
CA ARG A 278 -5.76 -23.01 -3.41
C ARG A 278 -4.78 -23.72 -2.48
N GLU A 279 -3.74 -24.37 -3.03
CA GLU A 279 -2.86 -25.23 -2.25
C GLU A 279 -1.66 -24.48 -1.66
N ARG A 280 -1.24 -23.36 -2.26
CA ARG A 280 0.03 -22.73 -1.98
C ARG A 280 -0.04 -21.25 -1.62
N VAL A 281 -1.19 -20.59 -1.77
CA VAL A 281 -1.36 -19.17 -1.43
C VAL A 281 -2.24 -19.06 -0.20
N ASN A 282 -1.76 -18.31 0.82
CA ASN A 282 -2.46 -18.18 2.10
C ASN A 282 -3.33 -16.93 2.17
N LYS A 283 -2.76 -15.77 1.81
CA LYS A 283 -3.43 -14.46 1.90
C LYS A 283 -3.26 -13.71 0.57
N ILE A 284 -4.30 -13.02 0.15
CA ILE A 284 -4.31 -12.21 -1.07
C ILE A 284 -4.90 -10.85 -0.74
N ALA A 285 -4.19 -9.78 -1.12
CA ALA A 285 -4.71 -8.43 -1.18
C ALA A 285 -4.63 -7.97 -2.65
N LEU A 286 -5.77 -7.76 -3.26
CA LEU A 286 -5.91 -7.51 -4.68
C LEU A 286 -6.60 -6.17 -4.91
N GLU A 287 -5.94 -5.24 -5.57
CA GLU A 287 -6.57 -4.07 -6.18
C GLU A 287 -7.05 -4.45 -7.59
N TYR A 288 -8.34 -4.29 -7.85
CA TYR A 288 -8.93 -4.63 -9.15
C TYR A 288 -9.26 -3.36 -9.93
N HIS A 289 -9.12 -3.45 -11.27
CA HIS A 289 -9.35 -2.35 -12.21
C HIS A 289 -10.41 -2.77 -13.24
N GLY A 290 -11.68 -2.81 -12.83
CA GLY A 290 -12.82 -3.22 -13.67
C GLY A 290 -13.76 -4.20 -12.97
N PRO A 291 -14.51 -5.06 -13.69
CA PRO A 291 -15.55 -5.90 -13.10
C PRO A 291 -14.97 -6.98 -12.16
N TYR A 292 -15.24 -6.87 -10.88
CA TYR A 292 -14.68 -7.71 -9.82
C TYR A 292 -15.45 -9.00 -9.52
N HIS A 293 -16.69 -9.12 -9.96
CA HIS A 293 -17.58 -10.24 -9.61
C HIS A 293 -17.01 -11.62 -9.96
N GLY A 294 -16.33 -11.72 -11.14
CA GLY A 294 -15.69 -12.96 -11.57
C GLY A 294 -14.55 -13.37 -10.64
N ILE A 295 -13.76 -12.41 -10.17
CA ILE A 295 -12.64 -12.66 -9.24
C ILE A 295 -13.18 -13.14 -7.89
N ILE A 296 -14.19 -12.48 -7.33
CA ILE A 296 -14.80 -12.90 -6.06
C ILE A 296 -15.38 -14.31 -6.17
N LYS A 297 -16.10 -14.59 -7.28
CA LYS A 297 -16.65 -15.93 -7.52
C LYS A 297 -15.53 -16.97 -7.56
N PHE A 298 -14.49 -16.74 -8.36
CA PHE A 298 -13.34 -17.62 -8.49
C PHE A 298 -12.67 -17.91 -7.13
N LEU A 299 -12.41 -16.87 -6.34
CA LEU A 299 -11.78 -17.00 -5.03
C LEU A 299 -12.64 -17.84 -4.07
N LYS A 300 -13.95 -17.62 -4.03
CA LYS A 300 -14.87 -18.40 -3.18
C LYS A 300 -14.95 -19.86 -3.62
N GLU A 301 -14.99 -20.14 -4.92
CA GLU A 301 -14.98 -21.50 -5.48
C GLU A 301 -13.66 -22.23 -5.21
N ASN A 302 -12.56 -21.49 -4.97
CA ASN A 302 -11.24 -22.01 -4.64
C ASN A 302 -10.90 -21.91 -3.14
N GLU A 303 -11.90 -22.01 -2.27
CA GLU A 303 -11.76 -22.14 -0.82
C GLU A 303 -11.19 -20.89 -0.11
N PHE A 304 -11.34 -19.72 -0.67
CA PHE A 304 -11.00 -18.47 0.02
C PHE A 304 -12.22 -17.85 0.70
N THR A 305 -12.05 -17.42 1.94
CA THR A 305 -12.93 -16.41 2.54
C THR A 305 -12.57 -15.05 1.95
N VAL A 306 -13.56 -14.35 1.43
CA VAL A 306 -13.36 -13.06 0.75
C VAL A 306 -14.02 -11.95 1.55
N GLU A 307 -13.24 -10.93 1.85
CA GLU A 307 -13.66 -9.69 2.50
C GLU A 307 -13.36 -8.52 1.55
N HIS A 308 -14.09 -7.44 1.70
CA HIS A 308 -13.90 -6.23 0.92
C HIS A 308 -14.47 -5.02 1.67
N GLY A 309 -14.00 -3.82 1.32
CA GLY A 309 -14.65 -2.56 1.70
C GLY A 309 -15.82 -2.25 0.78
N ASP A 310 -16.12 -0.98 0.63
CA ASP A 310 -17.08 -0.52 -0.37
C ASP A 310 -16.52 -0.80 -1.77
N LEU A 311 -17.21 -1.66 -2.52
CA LEU A 311 -16.84 -2.01 -3.89
C LEU A 311 -17.57 -1.06 -4.86
N ASN A 312 -16.85 -0.64 -5.88
CA ASN A 312 -17.47 -0.04 -7.06
C ASN A 312 -17.09 -0.85 -8.31
N ASP A 313 -17.77 -0.64 -9.42
CA ASP A 313 -17.61 -1.47 -10.62
C ASP A 313 -16.27 -1.27 -11.34
N THR A 314 -15.45 -0.33 -10.91
CA THR A 314 -14.22 0.07 -11.63
C THR A 314 -12.94 -0.10 -10.83
N LEU A 315 -13.00 0.08 -9.51
CA LEU A 315 -11.81 0.09 -8.65
C LEU A 315 -12.16 -0.28 -7.21
N GLY A 316 -11.30 -1.04 -6.56
CA GLY A 316 -11.40 -1.35 -5.13
C GLY A 316 -10.42 -2.44 -4.73
N ILE A 317 -10.43 -2.79 -3.44
CA ILE A 317 -9.54 -3.81 -2.92
C ILE A 317 -10.34 -5.00 -2.39
N ILE A 318 -9.96 -6.19 -2.84
CA ILE A 318 -10.46 -7.47 -2.37
C ILE A 318 -9.39 -8.11 -1.50
N TYR A 319 -9.83 -8.66 -0.39
CA TYR A 319 -8.99 -9.38 0.57
C TYR A 319 -9.46 -10.82 0.63
N ALA A 320 -8.54 -11.77 0.47
CA ALA A 320 -8.89 -13.18 0.51
C ALA A 320 -7.95 -13.96 1.41
N LYS A 321 -8.53 -14.84 2.22
CA LYS A 321 -7.81 -15.73 3.12
C LYS A 321 -8.17 -17.17 2.80
N ASN A 322 -7.16 -17.99 2.60
CA ASN A 322 -7.32 -19.39 2.30
C ASN A 322 -7.84 -20.17 3.53
N ASN A 323 -8.88 -20.98 3.35
CA ASN A 323 -9.48 -21.81 4.39
C ASN A 323 -8.90 -23.21 4.44
N SER A 324 -8.31 -23.69 3.34
CA SER A 324 -7.77 -25.06 3.23
C SER A 324 -6.44 -25.24 3.96
N GLN A 325 -5.72 -24.14 4.17
CA GLN A 325 -4.46 -24.18 4.92
C GLN A 325 -4.73 -24.21 6.43
N LYS A 326 -5.13 -25.37 6.95
CA LYS A 326 -4.98 -25.64 8.38
C LYS A 326 -3.50 -25.55 8.70
N ILE A 327 -3.15 -24.50 9.42
CA ILE A 327 -1.81 -24.23 9.96
C ILE A 327 -1.27 -25.54 10.56
N LYS A 328 -0.25 -26.10 9.91
CA LYS A 328 0.61 -27.09 10.54
C LYS A 328 1.81 -26.38 11.15
#